data_856a26a0cabcc196a145ecf0f0ef8a67
#
_entry.id   856a26a0cabcc196a145ecf0f0ef8a67
#
_cell.length_a   1.000
_cell.length_b   1.000
_cell.length_c   1.000
_cell.angle_alpha   90.00
_cell.angle_beta   90.00
_cell.angle_gamma   90.00
#
_symmetry.space_group_name_H-M   'P 1'
#
loop_
_entity.id
_entity.type
_entity.pdbx_description
1 polymer ?
#
loop_
_entity_poly.entity_id
_entity_poly.type
_entity_poly.pdbx_seq_one_letter_code
_entity_poly.pdbx_strand_id
1 'polypeptide(L)'
;MCGIIGIIGKAPVAPLLIDGLKRLEYRGYDSAGIATLVNGHIERRRAEGKIARLEALLAREPLGGTIGIGHTRWATHGRPSERNAHPHATDRVAVVHNGIIENFQELREELEGLGRKFETETDTEVVAHLLTHYLEQQKTPQQAMALAMERLKGAFSLAVIFAGRPDLMIGARRGSPLAVGYGEGEMYVGSDALALAPFTSRICYLEEDDWVVVTSKGGEIYNNGREVRREIKQTAMTGARVGKGNFRHFMLKEIYEQPAVIGDTLQAYVNPLARSIELPALPFDFATLPRLTIVACGTAYLAGMVAKYWFERIARLPVELDIASEFRYREAPLPEGGATLVVSQSGETIDTLAALRYARGRGQKILSILNVPESTIARESDLVLPTLAGPEIGVASTKAFTTQLVVLACLAIAAARARRAIDQAREQAMSQALLEVPARAAEVLNHDEAIRRIADEIAEARDVLFLGRGTSYAIALEGALKLKEISYIHAEGYAAGEMKHGPIALIDEDVPVVVVAPSDELFEKTASNLQEVIARGGRVIFLSDRAGAKRLGDKAAVTIALPEVDPFVAPILYAIPVQLLAYHTAVAKGTDVDQPRNLAKSVTVE
;
A
#
# COMPACT_ATOMS: atom_id res chain seq x y z
N MET A 1 -3.06 -7.52 5.34
CA MET A 1 -2.93 -6.73 6.58
C MET A 1 -4.20 -6.77 7.40
N CYS A 2 -4.10 -6.68 8.73
CA CYS A 2 -5.24 -6.66 9.63
C CYS A 2 -5.67 -5.22 9.97
N GLY A 3 -6.88 -5.04 10.48
CA GLY A 3 -7.37 -3.76 10.98
C GLY A 3 -7.90 -3.89 12.40
N ILE A 4 -7.48 -2.98 13.28
CA ILE A 4 -7.92 -2.90 14.68
C ILE A 4 -8.79 -1.68 14.87
N ILE A 5 -9.88 -1.84 15.62
CA ILE A 5 -10.64 -0.76 16.23
C ILE A 5 -11.04 -1.15 17.66
N GLY A 6 -10.96 -0.20 18.60
CA GLY A 6 -11.45 -0.31 19.94
C GLY A 6 -12.22 0.95 20.33
N ILE A 7 -13.31 0.81 21.07
CA ILE A 7 -14.19 1.94 21.44
C ILE A 7 -14.59 1.80 22.91
N ILE A 8 -14.45 2.90 23.65
CA ILE A 8 -15.13 3.15 24.93
C ILE A 8 -16.14 4.25 24.64
N GLY A 9 -17.42 3.91 24.61
CA GLY A 9 -18.50 4.79 24.21
C GLY A 9 -19.55 5.00 25.28
N LYS A 10 -20.48 5.94 25.04
CA LYS A 10 -21.63 6.25 25.91
C LYS A 10 -22.86 5.38 25.61
N ALA A 11 -22.87 4.73 24.45
CA ALA A 11 -23.96 3.86 23.96
C ALA A 11 -23.38 2.52 23.50
N PRO A 12 -24.20 1.52 23.14
CA PRO A 12 -23.71 0.25 22.60
C PRO A 12 -22.79 0.44 21.41
N VAL A 13 -21.55 -0.11 21.50
CA VAL A 13 -20.47 0.17 20.54
C VAL A 13 -20.42 -0.77 19.33
N ALA A 14 -21.16 -1.87 19.33
CA ALA A 14 -21.10 -2.84 18.25
C ALA A 14 -21.37 -2.24 16.84
N PRO A 15 -22.37 -1.34 16.62
CA PRO A 15 -22.56 -0.69 15.33
C PRO A 15 -21.39 0.22 14.93
N LEU A 16 -20.78 0.91 15.89
CA LEU A 16 -19.65 1.82 15.65
C LEU A 16 -18.37 1.01 15.32
N LEU A 17 -18.16 -0.13 16.00
CA LEU A 17 -17.06 -1.04 15.67
C LEU A 17 -17.18 -1.53 14.22
N ILE A 18 -18.38 -1.92 13.79
CA ILE A 18 -18.62 -2.33 12.40
C ILE A 18 -18.36 -1.18 11.42
N ASP A 19 -18.78 0.05 11.73
CA ASP A 19 -18.51 1.18 10.86
C ASP A 19 -17.01 1.46 10.72
N GLY A 20 -16.27 1.41 11.81
CA GLY A 20 -14.80 1.52 11.78
C GLY A 20 -14.11 0.38 11.02
N LEU A 21 -14.55 -0.87 11.23
CA LEU A 21 -14.01 -2.03 10.53
C LEU A 21 -14.26 -1.97 9.01
N LYS A 22 -15.41 -1.48 8.56
CA LYS A 22 -15.69 -1.27 7.12
C LYS A 22 -14.70 -0.35 6.44
N ARG A 23 -14.10 0.57 7.18
CA ARG A 23 -13.06 1.48 6.68
C ARG A 23 -11.68 0.83 6.64
N LEU A 24 -11.51 -0.30 7.33
CA LEU A 24 -10.29 -1.10 7.37
C LEU A 24 -10.40 -2.38 6.53
N GLU A 25 -11.55 -2.69 5.94
CA GLU A 25 -11.77 -3.94 5.20
C GLU A 25 -10.80 -4.12 4.02
N TYR A 26 -10.38 -3.03 3.38
CA TYR A 26 -9.36 -3.06 2.33
C TYR A 26 -8.00 -3.59 2.80
N ARG A 27 -7.76 -3.60 4.12
CA ARG A 27 -6.55 -4.14 4.74
C ARG A 27 -6.60 -5.64 5.00
N GLY A 28 -7.78 -6.19 5.31
CA GLY A 28 -7.96 -7.61 5.58
C GLY A 28 -9.43 -8.00 5.48
N TYR A 29 -9.72 -9.11 4.85
CA TYR A 29 -11.07 -9.57 4.53
C TYR A 29 -11.23 -11.10 4.57
N ASP A 30 -10.28 -11.80 5.18
CA ASP A 30 -10.31 -13.27 5.35
C ASP A 30 -11.29 -13.68 6.44
N SER A 31 -11.39 -12.88 7.48
CA SER A 31 -12.35 -13.01 8.55
C SER A 31 -12.48 -11.69 9.31
N ALA A 32 -13.59 -11.54 10.03
CA ALA A 32 -13.82 -10.38 10.89
C ALA A 32 -14.51 -10.79 12.19
N GLY A 33 -14.35 -9.98 13.22
CA GLY A 33 -15.08 -10.19 14.46
C GLY A 33 -14.98 -9.01 15.41
N ILE A 34 -15.90 -9.00 16.37
CA ILE A 34 -15.94 -8.04 17.46
C ILE A 34 -16.13 -8.75 18.81
N ALA A 35 -15.64 -8.13 19.87
CA ALA A 35 -15.94 -8.49 21.24
C ALA A 35 -16.36 -7.25 22.03
N THR A 36 -17.36 -7.40 22.88
CA THR A 36 -17.84 -6.36 23.77
C THR A 36 -17.98 -6.89 25.20
N LEU A 37 -18.06 -5.99 26.17
CA LEU A 37 -18.32 -6.34 27.55
C LEU A 37 -19.80 -6.15 27.87
N VAL A 38 -20.51 -7.25 28.13
CA VAL A 38 -21.94 -7.27 28.46
C VAL A 38 -22.08 -7.79 29.88
N ASN A 39 -22.65 -6.99 30.79
CA ASN A 39 -22.83 -7.35 32.23
C ASN A 39 -21.54 -7.85 32.91
N GLY A 40 -20.38 -7.29 32.51
CA GLY A 40 -19.06 -7.67 33.04
C GLY A 40 -18.43 -8.90 32.38
N HIS A 41 -19.12 -9.56 31.46
CA HIS A 41 -18.62 -10.71 30.71
C HIS A 41 -18.25 -10.35 29.29
N ILE A 42 -17.27 -11.05 28.74
CA ILE A 42 -16.84 -10.88 27.34
C ILE A 42 -17.77 -11.70 26.44
N GLU A 43 -18.45 -11.03 25.53
CA GLU A 43 -19.19 -11.65 24.45
C GLU A 43 -18.54 -11.32 23.10
N ARG A 44 -18.50 -12.28 22.18
CA ARG A 44 -17.89 -12.10 20.87
C ARG A 44 -18.74 -12.67 19.73
N ARG A 45 -18.62 -12.04 18.55
CA ARG A 45 -19.15 -12.56 17.27
C ARG A 45 -18.05 -12.53 16.23
N ARG A 46 -17.89 -13.62 15.53
CA ARG A 46 -16.83 -13.81 14.52
C ARG A 46 -17.43 -14.43 13.26
N ALA A 47 -16.91 -14.07 12.10
CA ALA A 47 -17.33 -14.65 10.82
C ALA A 47 -16.11 -14.80 9.89
N GLU A 48 -16.09 -15.87 9.12
CA GLU A 48 -15.18 -16.06 8.01
C GLU A 48 -15.60 -15.20 6.82
N GLY A 49 -14.64 -14.60 6.11
CA GLY A 49 -14.85 -13.75 4.95
C GLY A 49 -15.12 -12.29 5.30
N LYS A 50 -15.75 -11.58 4.38
CA LYS A 50 -15.97 -10.12 4.43
C LYS A 50 -16.87 -9.69 5.59
N ILE A 51 -16.74 -8.43 6.00
CA ILE A 51 -17.50 -7.83 7.13
C ILE A 51 -19.03 -7.98 6.96
N ALA A 52 -19.53 -8.02 5.74
CA ALA A 52 -20.96 -8.24 5.49
C ALA A 52 -21.49 -9.53 6.13
N ARG A 53 -20.67 -10.58 6.28
CA ARG A 53 -21.04 -11.82 6.98
C ARG A 53 -21.15 -11.60 8.50
N LEU A 54 -20.23 -10.81 9.08
CA LEU A 54 -20.29 -10.43 10.48
C LEU A 54 -21.52 -9.54 10.75
N GLU A 55 -21.86 -8.62 9.86
CA GLU A 55 -23.09 -7.82 9.98
C GLU A 55 -24.36 -8.69 9.97
N ALA A 56 -24.43 -9.64 9.04
CA ALA A 56 -25.54 -10.58 8.99
C ALA A 56 -25.66 -11.44 10.26
N LEU A 57 -24.54 -11.80 10.87
CA LEU A 57 -24.52 -12.50 12.17
C LEU A 57 -25.02 -11.58 13.29
N LEU A 58 -24.53 -10.34 13.38
CA LEU A 58 -24.95 -9.37 14.39
C LEU A 58 -26.41 -8.95 14.28
N ALA A 59 -27.00 -8.98 13.08
CA ALA A 59 -28.42 -8.74 12.89
C ALA A 59 -29.29 -9.84 13.52
N ARG A 60 -28.77 -11.07 13.62
CA ARG A 60 -29.45 -12.23 14.24
C ARG A 60 -29.10 -12.36 15.71
N GLU A 61 -27.87 -12.06 16.06
CA GLU A 61 -27.30 -12.22 17.39
C GLU A 61 -26.61 -10.91 17.83
N PRO A 62 -27.40 -9.88 18.20
CA PRO A 62 -26.87 -8.57 18.53
C PRO A 62 -25.98 -8.63 19.77
N LEU A 63 -24.99 -7.72 19.82
CA LEU A 63 -24.12 -7.50 20.96
C LEU A 63 -24.43 -6.15 21.61
N GLY A 64 -24.58 -6.17 22.94
CA GLY A 64 -24.65 -4.97 23.78
C GLY A 64 -23.26 -4.48 24.21
N GLY A 65 -23.25 -3.63 25.26
CA GLY A 65 -22.01 -3.14 25.88
C GLY A 65 -21.49 -1.84 25.30
N THR A 66 -20.89 -1.03 26.18
CA THR A 66 -20.34 0.31 25.87
C THR A 66 -18.84 0.33 25.68
N ILE A 67 -18.18 -0.81 25.83
CA ILE A 67 -16.77 -1.02 25.52
C ILE A 67 -16.64 -2.24 24.62
N GLY A 68 -15.78 -2.15 23.61
CA GLY A 68 -15.50 -3.28 22.73
C GLY A 68 -14.30 -3.07 21.82
N ILE A 69 -13.87 -4.17 21.23
CA ILE A 69 -12.79 -4.25 20.25
C ILE A 69 -13.24 -5.00 19.01
N GLY A 70 -12.70 -4.65 17.87
CA GLY A 70 -13.01 -5.27 16.60
C GLY A 70 -11.79 -5.43 15.71
N HIS A 71 -11.88 -6.38 14.79
CA HIS A 71 -10.77 -6.75 13.94
C HIS A 71 -11.22 -7.22 12.55
N THR A 72 -10.47 -6.84 11.51
CA THR A 72 -10.48 -7.47 10.19
C THR A 72 -9.17 -8.19 9.99
N ARG A 73 -9.22 -9.48 9.65
CA ARG A 73 -8.06 -10.35 9.62
C ARG A 73 -7.55 -10.55 8.19
N TRP A 74 -6.22 -10.50 8.09
CA TRP A 74 -5.41 -11.08 7.04
C TRP A 74 -4.60 -12.22 7.65
N ALA A 75 -4.85 -13.46 7.25
CA ALA A 75 -4.27 -14.63 7.90
C ALA A 75 -2.76 -14.74 7.66
N THR A 76 -1.98 -14.75 8.74
CA THR A 76 -0.54 -15.08 8.76
C THR A 76 -0.32 -16.46 9.35
N HIS A 77 -0.96 -16.77 10.49
CA HIS A 77 -0.92 -18.05 11.19
C HIS A 77 -2.33 -18.63 11.33
N GLY A 78 -2.52 -19.89 10.95
CA GLY A 78 -3.81 -20.55 10.93
C GLY A 78 -4.70 -20.12 9.74
N ARG A 79 -5.34 -21.07 9.08
CA ARG A 79 -6.20 -20.83 7.90
C ARG A 79 -7.34 -19.86 8.22
N PRO A 80 -7.86 -19.12 7.22
CA PRO A 80 -9.10 -18.38 7.36
C PRO A 80 -10.25 -19.31 7.81
N SER A 81 -10.84 -18.98 8.96
CA SER A 81 -11.98 -19.68 9.54
C SER A 81 -12.57 -18.85 10.68
N GLU A 82 -13.81 -19.12 11.07
CA GLU A 82 -14.42 -18.48 12.23
C GLU A 82 -13.60 -18.76 13.52
N ARG A 83 -13.09 -19.99 13.68
CA ARG A 83 -12.28 -20.40 14.82
C ARG A 83 -11.02 -19.56 15.00
N ASN A 84 -10.33 -19.26 13.90
CA ASN A 84 -9.10 -18.46 13.86
C ASN A 84 -9.34 -16.95 13.71
N ALA A 85 -10.60 -16.51 13.59
CA ALA A 85 -10.93 -15.10 13.53
C ALA A 85 -10.76 -14.43 14.91
N HIS A 86 -10.25 -13.18 14.91
CA HIS A 86 -10.19 -12.35 16.10
C HIS A 86 -11.58 -11.78 16.45
N PRO A 87 -11.83 -11.39 17.69
CA PRO A 87 -10.94 -11.42 18.87
C PRO A 87 -10.75 -12.82 19.44
N HIS A 88 -9.52 -13.10 19.95
CA HIS A 88 -9.27 -14.25 20.80
C HIS A 88 -9.57 -13.88 22.25
N ALA A 89 -10.17 -14.80 23.00
CA ALA A 89 -10.60 -14.49 24.36
C ALA A 89 -10.47 -15.68 25.31
N THR A 90 -10.22 -15.34 26.57
CA THR A 90 -10.43 -16.20 27.73
C THR A 90 -11.64 -15.66 28.50
N ASP A 91 -11.92 -16.19 29.68
CA ASP A 91 -12.91 -15.64 30.61
C ASP A 91 -12.50 -14.28 31.23
N ARG A 92 -11.22 -13.91 31.12
CA ARG A 92 -10.62 -12.71 31.71
C ARG A 92 -10.37 -11.58 30.73
N VAL A 93 -9.96 -11.90 29.49
CA VAL A 93 -9.54 -10.91 28.52
C VAL A 93 -10.03 -11.25 27.11
N ALA A 94 -10.24 -10.22 26.27
CA ALA A 94 -10.32 -10.39 24.83
C ALA A 94 -9.25 -9.52 24.15
N VAL A 95 -8.62 -10.07 23.12
CA VAL A 95 -7.46 -9.47 22.44
C VAL A 95 -7.69 -9.46 20.93
N VAL A 96 -7.38 -8.35 20.29
CA VAL A 96 -7.17 -8.25 18.85
C VAL A 96 -5.73 -7.87 18.58
N HIS A 97 -5.17 -8.36 17.46
CA HIS A 97 -3.75 -8.27 17.16
C HIS A 97 -3.52 -8.06 15.67
N ASN A 98 -2.70 -7.08 15.32
CA ASN A 98 -2.08 -6.96 14.01
C ASN A 98 -0.58 -7.26 14.16
N GLY A 99 -0.01 -8.06 13.28
CA GLY A 99 1.40 -8.38 13.30
C GLY A 99 1.68 -9.87 13.47
N ILE A 100 2.87 -10.17 13.98
CA ILE A 100 3.33 -11.53 14.28
C ILE A 100 4.03 -11.55 15.63
N ILE A 101 3.63 -12.50 16.48
CA ILE A 101 4.34 -12.82 17.72
C ILE A 101 5.35 -13.94 17.39
N GLU A 102 6.59 -13.57 17.14
CA GLU A 102 7.64 -14.50 16.64
C GLU A 102 7.92 -15.65 17.60
N ASN A 103 7.88 -15.41 18.90
CA ASN A 103 8.14 -16.42 19.92
C ASN A 103 6.86 -17.10 20.43
N PHE A 104 5.79 -17.13 19.65
CA PHE A 104 4.51 -17.69 20.08
C PHE A 104 4.57 -19.18 20.41
N GLN A 105 5.42 -19.95 19.74
CA GLN A 105 5.58 -21.39 20.01
C GLN A 105 6.17 -21.64 21.39
N GLU A 106 7.26 -20.92 21.74
CA GLU A 106 7.89 -21.02 23.07
C GLU A 106 6.88 -20.66 24.19
N LEU A 107 6.12 -19.56 23.98
CA LEU A 107 5.12 -19.12 24.93
C LEU A 107 3.95 -20.09 25.04
N ARG A 108 3.54 -20.70 23.93
CA ARG A 108 2.48 -21.71 23.88
C ARG A 108 2.87 -22.95 24.68
N GLU A 109 4.05 -23.52 24.42
CA GLU A 109 4.57 -24.69 25.14
C GLU A 109 4.65 -24.45 26.65
N GLU A 110 5.13 -23.29 27.08
CA GLU A 110 5.17 -22.90 28.48
C GLU A 110 3.76 -22.85 29.10
N LEU A 111 2.82 -22.17 28.43
CA LEU A 111 1.47 -21.99 28.91
C LEU A 111 0.67 -23.30 28.91
N GLU A 112 0.90 -24.19 27.93
CA GLU A 112 0.36 -25.57 27.93
C GLU A 112 0.91 -26.38 29.11
N GLY A 113 2.20 -26.22 29.42
CA GLY A 113 2.82 -26.80 30.63
C GLY A 113 2.20 -26.31 31.95
N LEU A 114 1.62 -25.11 31.96
CA LEU A 114 0.85 -24.54 33.07
C LEU A 114 -0.65 -24.92 33.02
N GLY A 115 -1.05 -25.83 32.13
CA GLY A 115 -2.42 -26.35 32.03
C GLY A 115 -3.35 -25.53 31.15
N ARG A 116 -2.87 -24.56 30.37
CA ARG A 116 -3.69 -23.82 29.42
C ARG A 116 -4.02 -24.69 28.19
N LYS A 117 -5.24 -24.54 27.71
CA LYS A 117 -5.72 -25.22 26.50
C LYS A 117 -5.90 -24.20 25.38
N PHE A 118 -5.23 -24.41 24.28
CA PHE A 118 -5.35 -23.58 23.11
C PHE A 118 -6.41 -24.13 22.15
N GLU A 119 -7.25 -23.25 21.63
CA GLU A 119 -8.34 -23.62 20.73
C GLU A 119 -8.00 -23.34 19.27
N THR A 120 -7.08 -22.42 18.99
CA THR A 120 -6.81 -21.91 17.64
C THR A 120 -5.37 -22.21 17.18
N GLU A 121 -5.13 -21.97 15.89
CA GLU A 121 -3.81 -22.13 15.27
C GLU A 121 -3.06 -20.78 15.18
N THR A 122 -3.60 -19.72 15.84
CA THR A 122 -3.04 -18.38 15.72
C THR A 122 -1.96 -18.12 16.78
N ASP A 123 -1.02 -17.28 16.43
CA ASP A 123 -0.02 -16.72 17.34
C ASP A 123 -0.65 -15.78 18.39
N THR A 124 -1.78 -15.18 18.09
CA THR A 124 -2.48 -14.22 18.95
C THR A 124 -3.03 -14.82 20.24
N GLU A 125 -3.45 -16.09 20.19
CA GLU A 125 -4.09 -16.73 21.36
C GLU A 125 -3.13 -16.81 22.55
N VAL A 126 -1.81 -16.88 22.33
CA VAL A 126 -0.82 -16.86 23.41
C VAL A 126 -0.88 -15.56 24.21
N VAL A 127 -1.22 -14.43 23.58
CA VAL A 127 -1.33 -13.14 24.27
C VAL A 127 -2.51 -13.16 25.27
N ALA A 128 -3.66 -13.71 24.86
CA ALA A 128 -4.81 -13.83 25.73
C ALA A 128 -4.52 -14.72 26.96
N HIS A 129 -3.86 -15.85 26.74
CA HIS A 129 -3.48 -16.76 27.82
C HIS A 129 -2.38 -16.19 28.71
N LEU A 130 -1.39 -15.49 28.15
CA LEU A 130 -0.31 -14.85 28.91
C LEU A 130 -0.86 -13.76 29.85
N LEU A 131 -1.72 -12.88 29.34
CA LEU A 131 -2.38 -11.86 30.15
C LEU A 131 -3.26 -12.49 31.26
N THR A 132 -4.03 -13.52 30.91
CA THR A 132 -4.85 -14.25 31.87
C THR A 132 -3.99 -14.87 32.99
N HIS A 133 -2.85 -15.47 32.65
CA HIS A 133 -1.92 -16.03 33.63
C HIS A 133 -1.44 -14.98 34.65
N TYR A 134 -1.07 -13.79 34.19
CA TYR A 134 -0.66 -12.72 35.09
C TYR A 134 -1.82 -12.17 35.94
N LEU A 135 -3.03 -12.06 35.39
CA LEU A 135 -4.21 -11.64 36.14
C LEU A 135 -4.58 -12.63 37.24
N GLU A 136 -4.40 -13.93 37.05
CA GLU A 136 -4.58 -14.97 38.06
C GLU A 136 -3.53 -14.90 39.16
N GLN A 137 -2.34 -14.40 38.85
CA GLN A 137 -1.30 -14.06 39.83
C GLN A 137 -1.59 -12.73 40.55
N GLN A 138 -2.83 -12.24 40.50
CA GLN A 138 -3.29 -10.99 41.13
C GLN A 138 -2.56 -9.72 40.65
N LYS A 139 -1.97 -9.76 39.47
CA LYS A 139 -1.45 -8.55 38.79
C LYS A 139 -2.63 -7.69 38.31
N THR A 140 -2.47 -6.38 38.37
CA THR A 140 -3.43 -5.47 37.72
C THR A 140 -3.35 -5.61 36.20
N PRO A 141 -4.38 -5.21 35.42
CA PRO A 141 -4.31 -5.20 33.95
C PRO A 141 -3.08 -4.46 33.40
N GLN A 142 -2.70 -3.34 34.01
CA GLN A 142 -1.52 -2.56 33.64
C GLN A 142 -0.22 -3.34 33.87
N GLN A 143 -0.10 -3.98 35.06
CA GLN A 143 1.06 -4.82 35.38
C GLN A 143 1.15 -6.04 34.44
N ALA A 144 0.00 -6.68 34.16
CA ALA A 144 -0.06 -7.82 33.23
C ALA A 144 0.40 -7.41 31.81
N MET A 145 -0.02 -6.24 31.32
CA MET A 145 0.43 -5.74 30.02
C MET A 145 1.92 -5.41 30.00
N ALA A 146 2.43 -4.73 31.04
CA ALA A 146 3.86 -4.41 31.13
C ALA A 146 4.72 -5.69 31.07
N LEU A 147 4.36 -6.73 31.85
CA LEU A 147 5.05 -8.02 31.84
C LEU A 147 4.92 -8.75 30.49
N ALA A 148 3.77 -8.65 29.83
CA ALA A 148 3.58 -9.23 28.51
C ALA A 148 4.46 -8.53 27.47
N MET A 149 4.55 -7.20 27.48
CA MET A 149 5.40 -6.43 26.57
C MET A 149 6.89 -6.80 26.67
N GLU A 150 7.37 -7.15 27.85
CA GLU A 150 8.75 -7.61 28.05
C GLU A 150 9.02 -8.99 27.42
N ARG A 151 7.98 -9.83 27.33
CA ARG A 151 8.10 -11.21 26.86
C ARG A 151 7.79 -11.42 25.40
N LEU A 152 6.88 -10.63 24.84
CA LEU A 152 6.49 -10.74 23.44
C LEU A 152 7.61 -10.25 22.53
N LYS A 153 7.93 -11.03 21.49
CA LYS A 153 8.91 -10.69 20.45
C LYS A 153 8.20 -10.56 19.11
N GLY A 154 8.78 -9.74 18.21
CA GLY A 154 8.24 -9.51 16.87
C GLY A 154 7.54 -8.15 16.72
N ALA A 155 6.91 -7.94 15.58
CA ALA A 155 6.19 -6.70 15.26
C ALA A 155 4.69 -6.92 15.49
N PHE A 156 4.08 -6.11 16.39
CA PHE A 156 2.67 -6.25 16.75
C PHE A 156 2.01 -4.93 17.17
N SER A 157 0.70 -4.86 17.01
CA SER A 157 -0.16 -3.94 17.74
C SER A 157 -1.36 -4.69 18.33
N LEU A 158 -1.71 -4.34 19.56
CA LEU A 158 -2.72 -5.01 20.38
C LEU A 158 -3.79 -4.02 20.84
N ALA A 159 -5.04 -4.48 20.92
CA ALA A 159 -6.06 -3.85 21.75
C ALA A 159 -6.73 -4.93 22.61
N VAL A 160 -6.87 -4.64 23.90
CA VAL A 160 -7.29 -5.60 24.93
C VAL A 160 -8.38 -5.00 25.80
N ILE A 161 -9.46 -5.74 26.02
CA ILE A 161 -10.50 -5.45 27.03
C ILE A 161 -10.50 -6.53 28.10
N PHE A 162 -10.94 -6.17 29.31
CA PHE A 162 -10.83 -7.00 30.50
C PHE A 162 -12.21 -7.25 31.11
N ALA A 163 -12.53 -8.50 31.41
CA ALA A 163 -13.77 -8.88 32.10
C ALA A 163 -13.91 -8.12 33.44
N GLY A 164 -15.13 -7.64 33.74
CA GLY A 164 -15.41 -6.86 34.96
C GLY A 164 -14.83 -5.43 34.94
N ARG A 165 -14.26 -4.94 33.85
CA ARG A 165 -13.68 -3.59 33.74
C ARG A 165 -14.32 -2.80 32.57
N PRO A 166 -15.55 -2.25 32.75
CA PRO A 166 -16.32 -1.62 31.66
C PRO A 166 -15.75 -0.28 31.18
N ASP A 167 -14.76 0.29 31.84
CA ASP A 167 -14.10 1.54 31.47
C ASP A 167 -12.58 1.36 31.42
N LEU A 168 -12.12 0.24 30.84
CA LEU A 168 -10.69 -0.04 30.71
C LEU A 168 -10.38 -0.79 29.40
N MET A 169 -9.60 -0.16 28.55
CA MET A 169 -8.96 -0.78 27.39
C MET A 169 -7.46 -0.53 27.46
N ILE A 170 -6.65 -1.49 27.04
CA ILE A 170 -5.20 -1.29 26.91
C ILE A 170 -4.82 -1.54 25.46
N GLY A 171 -4.13 -0.55 24.86
CA GLY A 171 -3.48 -0.68 23.56
C GLY A 171 -1.98 -0.84 23.73
N ALA A 172 -1.33 -1.58 22.83
CA ALA A 172 0.13 -1.70 22.82
C ALA A 172 0.66 -1.76 21.39
N ARG A 173 1.88 -1.25 21.17
CA ARG A 173 2.51 -1.19 19.87
C ARG A 173 3.99 -1.54 19.94
N ARG A 174 4.43 -2.39 18.97
CA ARG A 174 5.82 -2.61 18.57
C ARG A 174 5.82 -2.90 17.06
N GLY A 175 6.50 -2.10 16.24
CA GLY A 175 6.50 -2.26 14.79
C GLY A 175 5.20 -1.83 14.11
N SER A 176 4.10 -2.57 14.31
CA SER A 176 2.79 -2.28 13.71
C SER A 176 2.16 -1.00 14.26
N PRO A 177 1.52 -0.15 13.43
CA PRO A 177 0.96 1.13 13.89
C PRO A 177 -0.27 0.95 14.78
N LEU A 178 -0.40 1.86 15.76
CA LEU A 178 -1.59 2.02 16.61
C LEU A 178 -1.74 3.49 16.98
N ALA A 179 -2.98 3.98 17.01
CA ALA A 179 -3.33 5.34 17.37
C ALA A 179 -4.47 5.38 18.39
N VAL A 180 -4.52 6.45 19.18
CA VAL A 180 -5.57 6.74 20.17
C VAL A 180 -6.36 7.95 19.71
N GLY A 181 -7.67 7.82 19.62
CA GLY A 181 -8.59 8.91 19.29
C GLY A 181 -9.26 9.45 20.56
N TYR A 182 -9.30 10.77 20.70
CA TYR A 182 -9.85 11.48 21.84
C TYR A 182 -11.20 12.12 21.48
N GLY A 183 -12.29 11.56 22.01
CA GLY A 183 -13.64 12.11 21.92
C GLY A 183 -14.06 12.85 23.17
N GLU A 184 -15.32 13.27 23.24
CA GLU A 184 -15.92 13.92 24.42
C GLU A 184 -16.57 12.86 25.34
N GLY A 185 -15.81 12.37 26.32
CA GLY A 185 -16.25 11.27 27.23
C GLY A 185 -16.36 9.92 26.53
N GLU A 186 -15.70 9.78 25.41
CA GLU A 186 -15.53 8.59 24.59
C GLU A 186 -14.09 8.49 24.13
N MET A 187 -13.57 7.29 24.00
CA MET A 187 -12.19 7.08 23.55
C MET A 187 -12.13 5.96 22.53
N TYR A 188 -11.15 6.07 21.66
CA TYR A 188 -10.99 5.18 20.50
C TYR A 188 -9.55 4.70 20.40
N VAL A 189 -9.38 3.48 19.93
CA VAL A 189 -8.07 2.91 19.53
C VAL A 189 -8.21 2.37 18.14
N GLY A 190 -7.24 2.59 17.27
CA GLY A 190 -7.28 2.09 15.90
C GLY A 190 -5.90 1.91 15.29
N SER A 191 -5.78 0.95 14.42
CA SER A 191 -4.54 0.71 13.66
C SER A 191 -4.30 1.74 12.54
N ASP A 192 -5.31 2.59 12.25
CA ASP A 192 -5.26 3.62 11.24
C ASP A 192 -6.16 4.80 11.63
N ALA A 193 -5.71 6.02 11.37
CA ALA A 193 -6.51 7.23 11.58
C ALA A 193 -7.82 7.22 10.77
N LEU A 194 -7.85 6.54 9.60
CA LEU A 194 -9.05 6.40 8.77
C LEU A 194 -10.20 5.68 9.51
N ALA A 195 -9.88 4.72 10.37
CA ALA A 195 -10.88 4.04 11.21
C ALA A 195 -11.46 4.97 12.28
N LEU A 196 -10.65 5.92 12.77
CA LEU A 196 -10.99 6.84 13.85
C LEU A 196 -11.64 8.14 13.36
N ALA A 197 -11.38 8.53 12.11
CA ALA A 197 -11.86 9.79 11.52
C ALA A 197 -13.37 10.05 11.60
N PRO A 198 -14.28 9.03 11.58
CA PRO A 198 -15.71 9.26 11.79
C PRO A 198 -16.07 9.74 13.20
N PHE A 199 -15.23 9.44 14.17
CA PHE A 199 -15.53 9.59 15.60
C PHE A 199 -14.81 10.79 16.21
N THR A 200 -13.61 11.09 15.72
CA THR A 200 -12.79 12.20 16.23
C THR A 200 -11.73 12.65 15.23
N SER A 201 -11.41 13.94 15.27
CA SER A 201 -10.25 14.51 14.56
C SER A 201 -9.00 14.62 15.46
N ARG A 202 -9.12 14.35 16.76
CA ARG A 202 -8.02 14.45 17.73
C ARG A 202 -7.36 13.10 17.91
N ILE A 203 -6.17 12.91 17.32
CA ILE A 203 -5.48 11.62 17.27
C ILE A 203 -4.08 11.74 17.86
N CYS A 204 -3.71 10.78 18.67
CA CYS A 204 -2.35 10.57 19.18
C CYS A 204 -1.81 9.27 18.58
N TYR A 205 -0.71 9.35 17.84
CA TYR A 205 -0.02 8.16 17.32
C TYR A 205 0.94 7.63 18.38
N LEU A 206 0.84 6.34 18.69
CA LEU A 206 1.80 5.69 19.57
C LEU A 206 3.15 5.55 18.86
N GLU A 207 4.23 5.68 19.60
CA GLU A 207 5.58 5.45 19.14
C GLU A 207 6.04 4.01 19.46
N GLU A 208 7.26 3.65 19.04
CA GLU A 208 7.80 2.31 19.22
C GLU A 208 7.83 1.93 20.71
N ASP A 209 7.39 0.71 21.04
CA ASP A 209 7.27 0.16 22.40
C ASP A 209 6.29 0.91 23.33
N ASP A 210 5.46 1.80 22.79
CA ASP A 210 4.42 2.42 23.59
C ASP A 210 3.28 1.43 23.88
N TRP A 211 2.75 1.53 25.11
CA TRP A 211 1.45 0.99 25.44
C TRP A 211 0.62 2.02 26.20
N VAL A 212 -0.69 1.97 26.06
CA VAL A 212 -1.62 2.99 26.55
C VAL A 212 -2.74 2.36 27.36
N VAL A 213 -3.03 2.96 28.50
CA VAL A 213 -4.23 2.69 29.31
C VAL A 213 -5.29 3.70 28.91
N VAL A 214 -6.38 3.23 28.35
CA VAL A 214 -7.48 4.06 27.84
C VAL A 214 -8.70 3.88 28.73
N THR A 215 -9.26 5.00 29.19
CA THR A 215 -10.52 5.08 29.91
C THR A 215 -11.40 6.15 29.27
N SER A 216 -12.67 6.26 29.62
CA SER A 216 -13.57 7.34 29.16
C SER A 216 -13.04 8.76 29.46
N LYS A 217 -12.08 8.88 30.38
CA LYS A 217 -11.48 10.14 30.81
C LYS A 217 -10.23 10.53 30.01
N GLY A 218 -9.62 9.59 29.26
CA GLY A 218 -8.41 9.85 28.49
C GLY A 218 -7.50 8.63 28.37
N GLY A 219 -6.29 8.85 27.86
CA GLY A 219 -5.26 7.83 27.69
C GLY A 219 -3.97 8.19 28.43
N GLU A 220 -3.42 7.24 29.19
CA GLU A 220 -2.11 7.32 29.84
C GLU A 220 -1.14 6.42 29.07
N ILE A 221 -0.09 7.01 28.50
CA ILE A 221 0.87 6.30 27.64
C ILE A 221 2.14 5.98 28.42
N TYR A 222 2.62 4.76 28.26
CA TYR A 222 3.82 4.25 28.91
C TYR A 222 4.83 3.75 27.86
N ASN A 223 6.11 3.98 28.14
CA ASN A 223 7.23 3.44 27.36
C ASN A 223 8.34 3.01 28.33
N ASN A 224 8.86 1.80 28.20
CA ASN A 224 9.89 1.24 29.09
C ASN A 224 9.55 1.44 30.57
N GLY A 225 8.30 1.18 30.96
CA GLY A 225 7.83 1.27 32.35
C GLY A 225 7.64 2.68 32.91
N ARG A 226 7.77 3.73 32.09
CA ARG A 226 7.58 5.13 32.48
C ARG A 226 6.42 5.75 31.72
N GLU A 227 5.64 6.57 32.40
CA GLU A 227 4.63 7.39 31.75
C GLU A 227 5.31 8.43 30.83
N VAL A 228 4.82 8.53 29.59
CA VAL A 228 5.32 9.45 28.56
C VAL A 228 4.17 10.25 27.96
N ARG A 229 4.47 11.43 27.44
CA ARG A 229 3.50 12.25 26.71
C ARG A 229 3.78 12.17 25.21
N ARG A 230 2.71 12.02 24.43
CA ARG A 230 2.74 12.08 22.97
C ARG A 230 1.85 13.21 22.48
N GLU A 231 2.19 13.79 21.37
CA GLU A 231 1.45 14.90 20.79
C GLU A 231 0.08 14.43 20.28
N ILE A 232 -0.98 15.15 20.65
CA ILE A 232 -2.31 14.97 20.07
C ILE A 232 -2.42 15.89 18.87
N LYS A 233 -2.53 15.30 17.69
CA LYS A 233 -2.65 16.01 16.41
C LYS A 233 -4.11 16.11 15.98
N GLN A 234 -4.41 17.14 15.22
CA GLN A 234 -5.68 17.24 14.51
C GLN A 234 -5.49 16.65 13.11
N THR A 235 -6.13 15.50 12.85
CA THR A 235 -6.05 14.89 11.51
C THR A 235 -6.87 15.68 10.51
N ALA A 236 -6.33 15.83 9.30
CA ALA A 236 -7.05 16.36 8.15
C ALA A 236 -7.95 15.31 7.47
N MET A 237 -7.85 14.05 7.88
CA MET A 237 -8.69 12.98 7.34
C MET A 237 -10.15 13.24 7.68
N THR A 238 -11.01 13.27 6.66
CA THR A 238 -12.45 13.42 6.85
C THR A 238 -13.10 12.07 7.08
N GLY A 239 -14.07 12.00 7.98
CA GLY A 239 -14.88 10.81 8.22
C GLY A 239 -15.81 10.43 7.05
N ALA A 240 -15.77 11.17 5.92
CA ALA A 240 -16.57 10.85 4.75
C ALA A 240 -16.14 9.50 4.15
N ARG A 241 -17.10 8.60 3.93
CA ARG A 241 -16.84 7.35 3.22
C ARG A 241 -16.44 7.65 1.78
N VAL A 242 -15.32 7.09 1.35
CA VAL A 242 -14.95 7.06 -0.06
C VAL A 242 -15.90 6.09 -0.76
N GLY A 243 -16.87 6.63 -1.50
CA GLY A 243 -17.82 5.83 -2.27
C GLY A 243 -17.30 5.52 -3.68
N LYS A 244 -17.85 4.47 -4.29
CA LYS A 244 -17.54 4.12 -5.70
C LYS A 244 -18.16 5.10 -6.70
N GLY A 245 -19.11 5.92 -6.27
CA GLY A 245 -19.89 6.76 -7.19
C GLY A 245 -20.66 5.90 -8.20
N ASN A 246 -20.59 6.27 -9.46
CA ASN A 246 -21.23 5.54 -10.57
C ASN A 246 -20.37 4.39 -11.13
N PHE A 247 -19.21 4.10 -10.54
CA PHE A 247 -18.33 3.05 -11.00
C PHE A 247 -18.65 1.70 -10.34
N ARG A 248 -18.49 0.63 -11.10
CA ARG A 248 -18.70 -0.73 -10.63
C ARG A 248 -17.71 -1.14 -9.54
N HIS A 249 -16.43 -0.71 -9.68
CA HIS A 249 -15.32 -1.04 -8.80
C HIS A 249 -14.53 0.21 -8.41
N PHE A 250 -13.85 0.18 -7.25
CA PHE A 250 -12.93 1.24 -6.84
C PHE A 250 -11.77 1.39 -7.82
N MET A 251 -11.18 0.29 -8.27
CA MET A 251 -10.08 0.35 -9.22
C MET A 251 -10.43 1.11 -10.50
N LEU A 252 -11.63 0.87 -11.08
CA LEU A 252 -12.05 1.62 -12.28
C LEU A 252 -12.21 3.11 -11.97
N LYS A 253 -12.85 3.46 -10.84
CA LYS A 253 -12.95 4.84 -10.40
C LYS A 253 -11.58 5.50 -10.29
N GLU A 254 -10.63 4.82 -9.65
CA GLU A 254 -9.26 5.30 -9.41
C GLU A 254 -8.46 5.44 -10.72
N ILE A 255 -8.71 4.56 -11.71
CA ILE A 255 -8.15 4.73 -13.07
C ILE A 255 -8.71 6.01 -13.72
N TYR A 256 -10.02 6.27 -13.59
CA TYR A 256 -10.66 7.46 -14.17
C TYR A 256 -10.36 8.75 -13.41
N GLU A 257 -9.92 8.68 -12.15
CA GLU A 257 -9.47 9.82 -11.36
C GLU A 257 -8.06 10.31 -11.76
N GLN A 258 -7.28 9.50 -12.48
CA GLN A 258 -5.87 9.82 -12.80
C GLN A 258 -5.68 11.19 -13.45
N PRO A 259 -6.47 11.64 -14.44
CA PRO A 259 -6.30 12.97 -15.00
C PRO A 259 -6.38 14.10 -13.95
N ALA A 260 -7.34 13.99 -13.04
CA ALA A 260 -7.54 14.99 -11.99
C ALA A 260 -6.41 14.99 -10.96
N VAL A 261 -6.07 13.80 -10.40
CA VAL A 261 -5.05 13.70 -9.34
C VAL A 261 -3.62 13.94 -9.84
N ILE A 262 -3.35 13.68 -11.12
CA ILE A 262 -2.11 14.09 -11.79
C ILE A 262 -2.03 15.63 -11.81
N GLY A 263 -3.13 16.29 -12.18
CA GLY A 263 -3.24 17.74 -12.17
C GLY A 263 -3.01 18.34 -10.77
N ASP A 264 -3.69 17.80 -9.75
CA ASP A 264 -3.54 18.21 -8.35
C ASP A 264 -2.09 18.04 -7.87
N THR A 265 -1.46 16.92 -8.22
CA THR A 265 -0.06 16.66 -7.87
C THR A 265 0.88 17.65 -8.57
N LEU A 266 0.68 17.93 -9.84
CA LEU A 266 1.48 18.91 -10.58
C LEU A 266 1.39 20.31 -10.01
N GLN A 267 0.21 20.73 -9.55
CA GLN A 267 0.01 22.05 -8.93
C GLN A 267 0.88 22.27 -7.69
N ALA A 268 1.26 21.20 -6.99
CA ALA A 268 2.14 21.28 -5.82
C ALA A 268 3.62 21.47 -6.16
N TYR A 269 4.03 21.14 -7.40
CA TYR A 269 5.45 21.04 -7.77
C TYR A 269 5.84 21.82 -9.03
N VAL A 270 4.89 22.29 -9.82
CA VAL A 270 5.17 22.99 -11.06
C VAL A 270 4.58 24.39 -11.03
N ASN A 271 5.39 25.41 -11.22
CA ASN A 271 4.94 26.77 -11.49
C ASN A 271 4.51 26.87 -12.96
N PRO A 272 3.20 26.99 -13.26
CA PRO A 272 2.72 26.97 -14.64
C PRO A 272 3.08 28.22 -15.42
N LEU A 273 3.30 29.35 -14.76
CA LEU A 273 3.68 30.61 -15.42
C LEU A 273 5.15 30.63 -15.79
N ALA A 274 6.01 30.23 -14.83
CA ALA A 274 7.46 30.15 -15.05
C ALA A 274 7.87 28.88 -15.83
N ARG A 275 6.99 27.86 -15.87
CA ARG A 275 7.28 26.51 -16.37
C ARG A 275 8.54 25.94 -15.73
N SER A 276 8.60 26.01 -14.42
CA SER A 276 9.73 25.57 -13.61
C SER A 276 9.26 24.67 -12.47
N ILE A 277 10.16 23.84 -11.98
CA ILE A 277 9.89 22.99 -10.83
C ILE A 277 10.19 23.75 -9.54
N GLU A 278 9.21 23.74 -8.63
CA GLU A 278 9.29 24.30 -7.29
C GLU A 278 9.17 23.17 -6.26
N LEU A 279 10.26 22.88 -5.55
CA LEU A 279 10.29 21.88 -4.49
C LEU A 279 10.47 22.57 -3.13
N PRO A 280 9.97 21.97 -2.04
CA PRO A 280 10.37 22.38 -0.70
C PRO A 280 11.88 22.24 -0.53
N ALA A 281 12.44 22.88 0.51
CA ALA A 281 13.88 22.79 0.81
C ALA A 281 14.27 21.32 1.07
N LEU A 282 15.13 20.77 0.21
CA LEU A 282 15.62 19.40 0.33
C LEU A 282 16.66 19.29 1.45
N PRO A 283 16.75 18.13 2.15
CA PRO A 283 17.76 17.89 3.20
C PRO A 283 19.16 17.65 2.66
N PHE A 284 19.38 17.74 1.35
CA PHE A 284 20.64 17.57 0.63
C PHE A 284 20.65 18.44 -0.64
N ASP A 285 21.83 18.61 -1.24
CA ASP A 285 22.00 19.33 -2.51
C ASP A 285 22.27 18.34 -3.66
N PHE A 286 21.39 18.34 -4.67
CA PHE A 286 21.58 17.53 -5.87
C PHE A 286 22.89 17.83 -6.62
N ALA A 287 23.41 19.06 -6.53
CA ALA A 287 24.64 19.43 -7.24
C ALA A 287 25.84 18.62 -6.74
N THR A 288 25.86 18.30 -5.46
CA THR A 288 26.97 17.61 -4.78
C THR A 288 26.64 16.15 -4.45
N LEU A 289 25.39 15.73 -4.61
CA LEU A 289 24.97 14.38 -4.28
C LEU A 289 25.73 13.33 -5.12
N PRO A 290 26.50 12.42 -4.50
CA PRO A 290 27.30 11.45 -5.24
C PRO A 290 26.45 10.36 -5.89
N ARG A 291 25.40 9.93 -5.22
CA ARG A 291 24.46 8.89 -5.66
C ARG A 291 23.14 9.04 -4.94
N LEU A 292 22.05 8.79 -5.65
CA LEU A 292 20.70 8.61 -5.07
C LEU A 292 20.40 7.12 -4.97
N THR A 293 20.01 6.64 -3.79
CA THR A 293 19.49 5.29 -3.62
C THR A 293 17.98 5.33 -3.57
N ILE A 294 17.28 4.58 -4.43
CA ILE A 294 15.82 4.48 -4.44
C ILE A 294 15.44 3.11 -3.91
N VAL A 295 14.54 3.06 -2.92
CA VAL A 295 14.11 1.81 -2.29
C VAL A 295 12.59 1.77 -2.21
N ALA A 296 12.01 0.67 -2.70
CA ALA A 296 10.55 0.47 -2.71
C ALA A 296 10.17 -1.00 -2.93
N CYS A 297 8.88 -1.31 -2.86
CA CYS A 297 8.30 -2.62 -3.17
C CYS A 297 7.27 -2.52 -4.30
N GLY A 298 7.08 -3.59 -5.07
CA GLY A 298 6.00 -3.78 -6.05
C GLY A 298 5.88 -2.61 -7.04
N THR A 299 4.68 -2.12 -7.26
CA THR A 299 4.38 -1.00 -8.17
C THR A 299 5.24 0.25 -7.89
N ALA A 300 5.49 0.58 -6.61
CA ALA A 300 6.36 1.71 -6.26
C ALA A 300 7.83 1.49 -6.67
N TYR A 301 8.32 0.25 -6.61
CA TYR A 301 9.64 -0.11 -7.14
C TYR A 301 9.70 0.12 -8.67
N LEU A 302 8.63 -0.22 -9.40
CA LEU A 302 8.56 0.01 -10.85
C LEU A 302 8.51 1.52 -11.19
N ALA A 303 7.89 2.35 -10.34
CA ALA A 303 8.00 3.80 -10.46
C ALA A 303 9.45 4.27 -10.27
N GLY A 304 10.15 3.72 -9.27
CA GLY A 304 11.59 3.93 -9.08
C GLY A 304 12.43 3.50 -10.27
N MET A 305 12.04 2.42 -10.96
CA MET A 305 12.72 1.95 -12.19
C MET A 305 12.61 2.97 -13.32
N VAL A 306 11.44 3.57 -13.54
CA VAL A 306 11.29 4.67 -14.50
C VAL A 306 12.16 5.86 -14.08
N ALA A 307 12.11 6.22 -12.80
CA ALA A 307 12.88 7.36 -12.28
C ALA A 307 14.40 7.18 -12.44
N LYS A 308 14.91 5.96 -12.29
CA LYS A 308 16.33 5.67 -12.53
C LYS A 308 16.76 6.13 -13.92
N TYR A 309 15.98 5.79 -14.97
CA TYR A 309 16.27 6.27 -16.32
C TYR A 309 16.25 7.80 -16.41
N TRP A 310 15.30 8.46 -15.77
CA TRP A 310 15.20 9.91 -15.77
C TRP A 310 16.38 10.58 -15.07
N PHE A 311 16.73 10.16 -13.86
CA PHE A 311 17.85 10.73 -13.11
C PHE A 311 19.19 10.52 -13.82
N GLU A 312 19.46 9.30 -14.30
CA GLU A 312 20.72 8.99 -14.97
C GLU A 312 20.86 9.70 -16.32
N ARG A 313 19.78 9.71 -17.12
CA ARG A 313 19.81 10.29 -18.46
C ARG A 313 19.74 11.81 -18.46
N ILE A 314 18.87 12.41 -17.64
CA ILE A 314 18.58 13.84 -17.67
C ILE A 314 19.45 14.60 -16.67
N ALA A 315 19.52 14.11 -15.43
CA ALA A 315 20.27 14.77 -14.37
C ALA A 315 21.74 14.33 -14.26
N ARG A 316 22.14 13.27 -14.99
CA ARG A 316 23.49 12.68 -14.89
C ARG A 316 23.83 12.30 -13.43
N LEU A 317 22.84 11.91 -12.67
CA LEU A 317 22.96 11.47 -11.29
C LEU A 317 22.92 9.95 -11.24
N PRO A 318 23.98 9.28 -10.73
CA PRO A 318 23.96 7.82 -10.55
C PRO A 318 22.84 7.41 -9.58
N VAL A 319 22.07 6.38 -9.95
CA VAL A 319 20.97 5.85 -9.14
C VAL A 319 21.16 4.36 -8.87
N GLU A 320 21.20 4.01 -7.60
CA GLU A 320 20.98 2.63 -7.15
C GLU A 320 19.50 2.43 -6.88
N LEU A 321 18.91 1.40 -7.49
CA LEU A 321 17.53 1.04 -7.26
C LEU A 321 17.48 -0.35 -6.64
N ASP A 322 16.78 -0.51 -5.52
CA ASP A 322 16.72 -1.77 -4.80
C ASP A 322 15.31 -2.13 -4.34
N ILE A 323 15.04 -3.43 -4.21
CA ILE A 323 13.82 -3.95 -3.61
C ILE A 323 13.96 -3.88 -2.09
N ALA A 324 12.98 -3.26 -1.42
CA ALA A 324 13.10 -2.98 0.01
C ALA A 324 13.24 -4.23 0.88
N SER A 325 12.60 -5.35 0.52
CA SER A 325 12.71 -6.63 1.23
C SER A 325 14.13 -7.21 1.23
N GLU A 326 14.94 -6.88 0.21
CA GLU A 326 16.30 -7.40 0.07
C GLU A 326 17.36 -6.41 0.56
N PHE A 327 17.07 -5.10 0.47
CA PHE A 327 18.04 -4.02 0.67
C PHE A 327 18.75 -4.10 2.03
N ARG A 328 18.01 -4.27 3.13
CA ARG A 328 18.58 -4.29 4.47
C ARG A 328 19.41 -5.54 4.76
N TYR A 329 19.00 -6.69 4.23
CA TYR A 329 19.67 -7.97 4.48
C TYR A 329 20.95 -8.12 3.67
N ARG A 330 21.03 -7.47 2.52
CA ARG A 330 22.21 -7.42 1.68
C ARG A 330 23.32 -6.52 2.25
N GLU A 331 23.05 -5.78 3.32
CA GLU A 331 23.97 -4.81 3.91
C GLU A 331 24.59 -3.86 2.87
N ALA A 332 23.71 -3.29 2.00
CA ALA A 332 24.12 -2.46 0.88
C ALA A 332 25.09 -1.34 1.28
N PRO A 333 26.25 -1.17 0.61
CA PRO A 333 27.17 -0.08 0.89
C PRO A 333 26.55 1.24 0.43
N LEU A 334 26.43 2.18 1.35
CA LEU A 334 25.89 3.51 1.09
C LEU A 334 27.00 4.55 1.14
N PRO A 335 27.11 5.45 0.14
CA PRO A 335 28.15 6.46 0.11
C PRO A 335 27.92 7.51 1.20
N GLU A 336 29.00 8.00 1.81
CA GLU A 336 28.93 9.15 2.69
C GLU A 336 28.36 10.37 1.94
N GLY A 337 27.50 11.15 2.59
CA GLY A 337 26.80 12.28 1.97
C GLY A 337 25.73 11.88 0.94
N GLY A 338 25.41 10.60 0.80
CA GLY A 338 24.34 10.10 -0.06
C GLY A 338 22.95 10.38 0.49
N ALA A 339 21.94 10.16 -0.35
CA ALA A 339 20.53 10.25 0.02
C ALA A 339 19.78 8.99 -0.40
N THR A 340 18.80 8.61 0.40
CA THR A 340 17.87 7.51 0.10
C THR A 340 16.48 8.06 -0.12
N LEU A 341 15.93 7.77 -1.30
CA LEU A 341 14.55 8.08 -1.68
C LEU A 341 13.69 6.84 -1.47
N VAL A 342 12.70 6.96 -0.61
CA VAL A 342 11.75 5.92 -0.29
C VAL A 342 10.43 6.22 -1.00
N VAL A 343 9.88 5.24 -1.73
CA VAL A 343 8.60 5.40 -2.43
C VAL A 343 7.59 4.41 -1.87
N SER A 344 6.45 4.91 -1.39
CA SER A 344 5.36 4.06 -0.87
C SER A 344 4.01 4.78 -0.99
N GLN A 345 2.96 4.06 -1.36
CA GLN A 345 1.61 4.64 -1.36
C GLN A 345 1.11 4.85 0.08
N SER A 346 1.18 3.83 0.92
CA SER A 346 0.63 3.83 2.28
C SER A 346 1.56 4.46 3.32
N GLY A 347 2.88 4.46 3.07
CA GLY A 347 3.88 4.82 4.06
C GLY A 347 3.95 3.88 5.27
N GLU A 348 3.37 2.66 5.16
CA GLU A 348 3.32 1.65 6.23
C GLU A 348 3.90 0.30 5.78
N THR A 349 4.46 0.19 4.58
CA THR A 349 5.06 -1.05 4.09
C THR A 349 6.28 -1.40 4.95
N ILE A 350 6.23 -2.54 5.64
CA ILE A 350 7.23 -2.90 6.67
C ILE A 350 8.65 -2.99 6.10
N ASP A 351 8.83 -3.65 4.96
CA ASP A 351 10.13 -3.76 4.31
C ASP A 351 10.71 -2.38 3.94
N THR A 352 9.85 -1.51 3.41
CA THR A 352 10.23 -0.14 3.03
C THR A 352 10.61 0.69 4.25
N LEU A 353 9.88 0.56 5.35
CA LEU A 353 10.20 1.19 6.63
C LEU A 353 11.53 0.68 7.19
N ALA A 354 11.75 -0.63 7.14
CA ALA A 354 13.00 -1.22 7.61
C ALA A 354 14.19 -0.79 6.76
N ALA A 355 14.03 -0.69 5.44
CA ALA A 355 15.04 -0.16 4.52
C ALA A 355 15.36 1.32 4.82
N LEU A 356 14.35 2.15 5.12
CA LEU A 356 14.51 3.52 5.58
C LEU A 356 15.39 3.59 6.84
N ARG A 357 15.03 2.79 7.85
CA ARG A 357 15.75 2.73 9.14
C ARG A 357 17.19 2.27 8.97
N TYR A 358 17.42 1.28 8.10
CA TYR A 358 18.77 0.84 7.72
C TYR A 358 19.58 1.99 7.10
N ALA A 359 19.04 2.66 6.10
CA ALA A 359 19.70 3.77 5.41
C ALA A 359 20.00 4.95 6.37
N ARG A 360 19.04 5.30 7.24
CA ARG A 360 19.23 6.33 8.28
C ARG A 360 20.36 5.94 9.24
N GLY A 361 20.40 4.69 9.70
CA GLY A 361 21.48 4.17 10.55
C GLY A 361 22.87 4.22 9.90
N ARG A 362 22.93 4.35 8.57
CA ARG A 362 24.15 4.55 7.78
C ARG A 362 24.40 6.01 7.39
N GLY A 363 23.72 6.97 8.03
CA GLY A 363 23.93 8.41 7.84
C GLY A 363 23.34 9.00 6.57
N GLN A 364 22.44 8.27 5.87
CA GLN A 364 21.77 8.80 4.68
C GLN A 364 20.73 9.84 5.05
N LYS A 365 20.53 10.84 4.19
CA LYS A 365 19.36 11.72 4.23
C LYS A 365 18.17 11.01 3.60
N ILE A 366 17.03 11.05 4.29
CA ILE A 366 15.83 10.32 3.88
C ILE A 366 14.80 11.26 3.26
N LEU A 367 14.53 11.06 1.98
CA LEU A 367 13.44 11.69 1.25
C LEU A 367 12.37 10.63 0.98
N SER A 368 11.10 10.95 1.17
CA SER A 368 10.00 10.01 0.89
C SER A 368 8.97 10.59 -0.06
N ILE A 369 8.47 9.77 -0.99
CA ILE A 369 7.30 10.06 -1.81
C ILE A 369 6.15 9.20 -1.29
N LEU A 370 5.13 9.84 -0.73
CA LEU A 370 4.03 9.16 -0.01
C LEU A 370 2.68 9.76 -0.39
N ASN A 371 1.63 8.92 -0.34
CA ASN A 371 0.25 9.39 -0.49
C ASN A 371 -0.46 9.61 0.87
N VAL A 372 0.06 9.04 1.94
CA VAL A 372 -0.49 9.17 3.30
C VAL A 372 0.48 9.96 4.17
N PRO A 373 0.20 11.26 4.44
CA PRO A 373 1.15 12.16 5.09
C PRO A 373 1.34 11.88 6.59
N GLU A 374 0.43 11.15 7.22
CA GLU A 374 0.47 10.84 8.66
C GLU A 374 1.02 9.42 8.95
N SER A 375 1.62 8.78 7.94
CA SER A 375 2.16 7.42 8.05
C SER A 375 3.48 7.34 8.84
N THR A 376 3.85 6.12 9.22
CA THR A 376 5.10 5.87 9.96
C THR A 376 6.34 6.30 9.16
N ILE A 377 6.40 5.97 7.86
CA ILE A 377 7.50 6.41 6.98
C ILE A 377 7.54 7.95 6.91
N ALA A 378 6.36 8.63 6.86
CA ALA A 378 6.33 10.09 6.85
C ALA A 378 6.97 10.70 8.10
N ARG A 379 6.65 10.15 9.28
CA ARG A 379 7.20 10.63 10.55
C ARG A 379 8.70 10.36 10.72
N GLU A 380 9.19 9.33 10.06
CA GLU A 380 10.61 8.94 10.10
C GLU A 380 11.42 9.49 8.92
N SER A 381 10.88 10.31 8.03
CA SER A 381 11.61 10.92 6.91
C SER A 381 12.10 12.32 7.25
N ASP A 382 13.23 12.73 6.66
CA ASP A 382 13.71 14.11 6.79
C ASP A 382 12.83 15.08 5.99
N LEU A 383 12.26 14.61 4.87
CA LEU A 383 11.29 15.34 4.06
C LEU A 383 10.35 14.38 3.34
N VAL A 384 9.07 14.76 3.28
CA VAL A 384 8.03 14.06 2.53
C VAL A 384 7.57 14.90 1.34
N LEU A 385 7.49 14.29 0.18
CA LEU A 385 6.85 14.82 -1.02
C LEU A 385 5.53 14.07 -1.26
N PRO A 386 4.38 14.69 -0.97
CA PRO A 386 3.07 14.04 -1.13
C PRO A 386 2.67 13.88 -2.60
N THR A 387 1.98 12.79 -2.94
CA THR A 387 1.46 12.53 -4.29
C THR A 387 0.08 13.11 -4.56
N LEU A 388 -0.63 13.58 -3.56
CA LEU A 388 -1.97 14.17 -3.63
C LEU A 388 -3.01 13.33 -4.41
N ALA A 389 -2.84 12.02 -4.46
CA ALA A 389 -3.74 11.12 -5.19
C ALA A 389 -5.09 10.90 -4.47
N GLY A 390 -5.24 11.40 -3.24
CA GLY A 390 -6.39 11.10 -2.40
C GLY A 390 -6.44 9.62 -1.99
N PRO A 391 -7.50 9.16 -1.34
CA PRO A 391 -7.63 7.76 -0.92
C PRO A 391 -7.64 6.80 -2.12
N GLU A 392 -6.85 5.73 -2.06
CA GLU A 392 -6.83 4.63 -3.01
C GLU A 392 -7.21 3.34 -2.28
N ILE A 393 -8.39 2.78 -2.63
CA ILE A 393 -9.05 1.68 -1.92
C ILE A 393 -8.82 0.35 -2.61
N GLY A 394 -8.84 0.32 -3.95
CA GLY A 394 -8.53 -0.88 -4.73
C GLY A 394 -7.16 -1.43 -4.32
N VAL A 395 -7.07 -2.76 -4.10
CA VAL A 395 -5.81 -3.39 -3.64
C VAL A 395 -4.71 -3.18 -4.67
N ALA A 396 -4.98 -3.41 -5.95
CA ALA A 396 -4.06 -3.12 -7.04
C ALA A 396 -3.89 -1.60 -7.22
N SER A 397 -2.66 -1.11 -7.14
CA SER A 397 -2.36 0.32 -7.23
C SER A 397 -2.52 0.85 -8.66
N THR A 398 -3.10 2.03 -8.81
CA THR A 398 -3.35 2.69 -10.11
C THR A 398 -2.94 4.16 -10.09
N LYS A 399 -3.78 5.04 -9.53
CA LYS A 399 -3.52 6.48 -9.47
C LYS A 399 -2.32 6.84 -8.59
N ALA A 400 -2.05 6.05 -7.55
CA ALA A 400 -0.84 6.25 -6.74
C ALA A 400 0.43 6.05 -7.57
N PHE A 401 0.46 5.07 -8.48
CA PHE A 401 1.59 4.85 -9.40
C PHE A 401 1.84 6.04 -10.31
N THR A 402 0.82 6.53 -11.00
CA THR A 402 0.96 7.65 -11.94
C THR A 402 1.33 8.95 -11.22
N THR A 403 0.80 9.20 -10.02
CA THR A 403 1.20 10.37 -9.23
C THR A 403 2.61 10.24 -8.63
N GLN A 404 3.07 9.02 -8.28
CA GLN A 404 4.47 8.77 -7.94
C GLN A 404 5.40 9.09 -9.12
N LEU A 405 5.05 8.66 -10.33
CA LEU A 405 5.80 9.01 -11.55
C LEU A 405 5.87 10.53 -11.75
N VAL A 406 4.78 11.26 -11.52
CA VAL A 406 4.75 12.73 -11.62
C VAL A 406 5.73 13.38 -10.64
N VAL A 407 5.72 13.00 -9.36
CA VAL A 407 6.64 13.56 -8.37
C VAL A 407 8.09 13.20 -8.70
N LEU A 408 8.35 11.96 -9.11
CA LEU A 408 9.67 11.50 -9.54
C LEU A 408 10.18 12.26 -10.77
N ALA A 409 9.31 12.56 -11.74
CA ALA A 409 9.63 13.38 -12.91
C ALA A 409 10.02 14.82 -12.50
N CYS A 410 9.25 15.43 -11.60
CA CYS A 410 9.57 16.75 -11.05
C CYS A 410 10.93 16.75 -10.33
N LEU A 411 11.20 15.73 -9.50
CA LEU A 411 12.50 15.57 -8.84
C LEU A 411 13.65 15.41 -9.83
N ALA A 412 13.47 14.64 -10.91
CA ALA A 412 14.49 14.44 -11.93
C ALA A 412 14.83 15.74 -12.67
N ILE A 413 13.82 16.57 -13.00
CA ILE A 413 14.03 17.90 -13.60
C ILE A 413 14.78 18.81 -12.61
N ALA A 414 14.36 18.86 -11.35
CA ALA A 414 15.01 19.68 -10.33
C ALA A 414 16.48 19.26 -10.10
N ALA A 415 16.75 17.96 -10.07
CA ALA A 415 18.10 17.42 -10.00
C ALA A 415 18.95 17.82 -11.22
N ALA A 416 18.38 17.74 -12.43
CA ALA A 416 19.04 18.10 -13.66
C ALA A 416 19.41 19.60 -13.70
N ARG A 417 18.48 20.47 -13.24
CA ARG A 417 18.73 21.89 -13.07
C ARG A 417 19.85 22.16 -12.06
N ALA A 418 19.77 21.58 -10.89
CA ALA A 418 20.76 21.77 -9.82
C ALA A 418 22.17 21.34 -10.27
N ARG A 419 22.27 20.24 -11.03
CA ARG A 419 23.52 19.71 -11.59
C ARG A 419 23.98 20.43 -12.86
N ARG A 420 23.22 21.42 -13.34
CA ARG A 420 23.45 22.13 -14.61
C ARG A 420 23.55 21.18 -15.82
N ALA A 421 22.82 20.08 -15.78
CA ALA A 421 22.74 19.10 -16.86
C ALA A 421 21.72 19.52 -17.95
N ILE A 422 20.82 20.41 -17.60
CA ILE A 422 19.87 21.06 -18.53
C ILE A 422 19.90 22.58 -18.32
N ASP A 423 19.57 23.31 -19.39
CA ASP A 423 19.34 24.76 -19.34
C ASP A 423 17.87 25.09 -19.02
N GLN A 424 17.60 26.39 -18.85
CA GLN A 424 16.26 26.87 -18.53
C GLN A 424 15.24 26.53 -19.65
N ALA A 425 15.63 26.59 -20.91
CA ALA A 425 14.75 26.29 -22.02
C ALA A 425 14.31 24.81 -22.01
N ARG A 426 15.23 23.91 -21.69
CA ARG A 426 14.93 22.48 -21.57
C ARG A 426 14.06 22.19 -20.33
N GLU A 427 14.31 22.83 -19.19
CA GLU A 427 13.44 22.76 -18.01
C GLU A 427 12.01 23.20 -18.35
N GLN A 428 11.85 24.35 -19.04
CA GLN A 428 10.55 24.87 -19.43
C GLN A 428 9.82 23.92 -20.39
N ALA A 429 10.52 23.32 -21.34
CA ALA A 429 9.93 22.36 -22.29
C ALA A 429 9.44 21.09 -21.57
N MET A 430 10.24 20.54 -20.65
CA MET A 430 9.86 19.36 -19.87
C MET A 430 8.73 19.64 -18.89
N SER A 431 8.74 20.80 -18.23
CA SER A 431 7.65 21.23 -17.34
C SER A 431 6.35 21.44 -18.11
N GLN A 432 6.41 21.99 -19.35
CA GLN A 432 5.26 22.11 -20.22
C GLN A 432 4.70 20.74 -20.60
N ALA A 433 5.56 19.78 -20.95
CA ALA A 433 5.14 18.41 -21.25
C ALA A 433 4.42 17.76 -20.06
N LEU A 434 4.87 17.99 -18.82
CA LEU A 434 4.18 17.52 -17.62
C LEU A 434 2.80 18.18 -17.45
N LEU A 435 2.68 19.50 -17.69
CA LEU A 435 1.41 20.22 -17.57
C LEU A 435 0.35 19.75 -18.58
N GLU A 436 0.76 19.11 -19.69
CA GLU A 436 -0.16 18.55 -20.70
C GLU A 436 -0.66 17.14 -20.32
N VAL A 437 0.02 16.43 -19.41
CA VAL A 437 -0.30 15.04 -19.05
C VAL A 437 -1.76 14.84 -18.62
N PRO A 438 -2.39 15.70 -17.78
CA PRO A 438 -3.78 15.51 -17.38
C PRO A 438 -4.74 15.43 -18.58
N ALA A 439 -4.59 16.32 -19.56
CA ALA A 439 -5.43 16.33 -20.75
C ALA A 439 -5.18 15.08 -21.61
N ARG A 440 -3.91 14.69 -21.79
CA ARG A 440 -3.55 13.49 -22.55
C ARG A 440 -4.02 12.20 -21.85
N ALA A 441 -3.98 12.15 -20.53
CA ALA A 441 -4.51 11.04 -19.75
C ALA A 441 -6.04 10.89 -19.95
N ALA A 442 -6.78 11.99 -20.01
CA ALA A 442 -8.19 11.97 -20.35
C ALA A 442 -8.46 11.46 -21.78
N GLU A 443 -7.59 11.81 -22.76
CA GLU A 443 -7.67 11.26 -24.11
C GLU A 443 -7.43 9.73 -24.13
N VAL A 444 -6.50 9.22 -23.33
CA VAL A 444 -6.20 7.79 -23.22
C VAL A 444 -7.44 7.01 -22.72
N LEU A 445 -8.19 7.54 -21.78
CA LEU A 445 -9.40 6.91 -21.26
C LEU A 445 -10.51 6.72 -22.32
N ASN A 446 -10.47 7.46 -23.43
CA ASN A 446 -11.40 7.22 -24.55
C ASN A 446 -11.20 5.86 -25.24
N HIS A 447 -10.07 5.19 -25.00
CA HIS A 447 -9.81 3.83 -25.50
C HIS A 447 -10.41 2.71 -24.63
N ASP A 448 -11.10 3.04 -23.52
CA ASP A 448 -11.60 2.08 -22.53
C ASP A 448 -12.39 0.94 -23.19
N GLU A 449 -13.36 1.24 -24.06
CA GLU A 449 -14.18 0.23 -24.72
C GLU A 449 -13.37 -0.64 -25.72
N ALA A 450 -12.38 -0.06 -26.40
CA ALA A 450 -11.49 -0.82 -27.29
C ALA A 450 -10.61 -1.79 -26.49
N ILE A 451 -10.08 -1.32 -25.35
CA ILE A 451 -9.28 -2.13 -24.43
C ILE A 451 -10.12 -3.25 -23.80
N ARG A 452 -11.39 -2.98 -23.47
CA ARG A 452 -12.33 -4.00 -22.96
C ARG A 452 -12.48 -5.16 -23.93
N ARG A 453 -12.63 -4.90 -25.22
CA ARG A 453 -12.74 -5.96 -26.24
C ARG A 453 -11.48 -6.83 -26.33
N ILE A 454 -10.31 -6.23 -26.19
CA ILE A 454 -9.02 -6.95 -26.16
C ILE A 454 -8.97 -7.82 -24.90
N ALA A 455 -9.42 -7.28 -23.77
CA ALA A 455 -9.40 -7.96 -22.49
C ALA A 455 -10.30 -9.21 -22.48
N ASP A 456 -11.45 -9.18 -23.16
CA ASP A 456 -12.34 -10.35 -23.31
C ASP A 456 -11.59 -11.52 -23.98
N GLU A 457 -10.70 -11.24 -24.95
CA GLU A 457 -9.90 -12.26 -25.61
C GLU A 457 -8.72 -12.74 -24.75
N ILE A 458 -8.08 -11.83 -23.97
CA ILE A 458 -6.98 -12.18 -23.04
C ILE A 458 -7.49 -13.02 -21.87
N ALA A 459 -8.75 -12.87 -21.49
CA ALA A 459 -9.33 -13.58 -20.34
C ALA A 459 -9.26 -15.11 -20.46
N GLU A 460 -9.22 -15.64 -21.68
CA GLU A 460 -9.10 -17.07 -21.95
C GLU A 460 -7.64 -17.56 -21.96
N ALA A 461 -6.65 -16.64 -22.01
CA ALA A 461 -5.25 -17.01 -22.05
C ALA A 461 -4.78 -17.54 -20.69
N ARG A 462 -3.87 -18.52 -20.73
CA ARG A 462 -3.17 -19.04 -19.56
C ARG A 462 -2.02 -18.14 -19.14
N ASP A 463 -1.24 -17.69 -20.13
CA ASP A 463 -0.03 -16.91 -19.96
C ASP A 463 -0.11 -15.66 -20.85
N VAL A 464 0.47 -14.55 -20.41
CA VAL A 464 0.55 -13.29 -21.17
C VAL A 464 1.93 -12.68 -20.99
N LEU A 465 2.58 -12.31 -22.09
CA LEU A 465 3.88 -11.64 -22.05
C LEU A 465 3.73 -10.14 -22.30
N PHE A 466 4.54 -9.35 -21.63
CA PHE A 466 4.63 -7.90 -21.81
C PHE A 466 6.05 -7.52 -22.21
N LEU A 467 6.19 -6.72 -23.27
CA LEU A 467 7.49 -6.29 -23.79
C LEU A 467 7.61 -4.77 -23.81
N GLY A 468 8.76 -4.26 -23.42
CA GLY A 468 9.08 -2.84 -23.49
C GLY A 468 10.60 -2.60 -23.51
N ARG A 469 11.02 -1.36 -23.82
CA ARG A 469 12.41 -0.93 -23.74
C ARG A 469 12.53 0.39 -23.00
N GLY A 470 13.69 0.65 -22.37
CA GLY A 470 13.89 1.87 -21.62
C GLY A 470 12.84 2.01 -20.52
N THR A 471 12.22 3.18 -20.40
CA THR A 471 11.15 3.41 -19.43
C THR A 471 9.90 2.55 -19.69
N SER A 472 9.65 2.18 -20.96
CA SER A 472 8.52 1.29 -21.32
C SER A 472 8.70 -0.14 -20.83
N TYR A 473 9.93 -0.57 -20.48
CA TYR A 473 10.15 -1.86 -19.82
C TYR A 473 9.52 -1.88 -18.42
N ALA A 474 9.69 -0.81 -17.66
CA ALA A 474 9.04 -0.69 -16.35
C ALA A 474 7.49 -0.70 -16.45
N ILE A 475 6.94 -0.10 -17.52
CA ILE A 475 5.49 -0.13 -17.79
C ILE A 475 5.02 -1.53 -18.23
N ALA A 476 5.83 -2.25 -18.98
CA ALA A 476 5.55 -3.65 -19.31
C ALA A 476 5.51 -4.54 -18.07
N LEU A 477 6.46 -4.36 -17.14
CA LEU A 477 6.46 -5.03 -15.83
C LEU A 477 5.22 -4.67 -14.99
N GLU A 478 4.83 -3.39 -14.99
CA GLU A 478 3.63 -2.93 -14.26
C GLU A 478 2.36 -3.54 -14.86
N GLY A 479 2.24 -3.60 -16.19
CA GLY A 479 1.11 -4.26 -16.86
C GLY A 479 1.01 -5.74 -16.50
N ALA A 480 2.13 -6.45 -16.54
CA ALA A 480 2.21 -7.86 -16.13
C ALA A 480 1.84 -8.03 -14.64
N LEU A 481 2.32 -7.14 -13.77
CA LEU A 481 2.00 -7.15 -12.34
C LEU A 481 0.49 -6.95 -12.12
N LYS A 482 -0.11 -5.91 -12.72
CA LYS A 482 -1.55 -5.65 -12.60
C LYS A 482 -2.39 -6.81 -13.11
N LEU A 483 -2.02 -7.40 -14.25
CA LEU A 483 -2.77 -8.51 -14.82
C LEU A 483 -2.76 -9.73 -13.87
N LYS A 484 -1.59 -10.13 -13.37
CA LYS A 484 -1.50 -11.29 -12.45
C LYS A 484 -2.20 -11.06 -11.11
N GLU A 485 -2.14 -9.84 -10.57
CA GLU A 485 -2.74 -9.50 -9.28
C GLU A 485 -4.25 -9.72 -9.25
N ILE A 486 -4.96 -9.30 -10.31
CA ILE A 486 -6.42 -9.24 -10.29
C ILE A 486 -7.12 -10.26 -11.18
N SER A 487 -6.45 -10.79 -12.22
CA SER A 487 -7.01 -11.82 -13.10
C SER A 487 -6.51 -13.24 -12.80
N TYR A 488 -5.42 -13.36 -12.05
CA TYR A 488 -4.70 -14.61 -11.76
C TYR A 488 -4.12 -15.32 -12.99
N ILE A 489 -4.04 -14.64 -14.14
CA ILE A 489 -3.30 -15.09 -15.31
C ILE A 489 -1.81 -14.95 -15.00
N HIS A 490 -1.02 -15.95 -15.36
CA HIS A 490 0.43 -15.83 -15.26
C HIS A 490 0.92 -14.83 -16.31
N ALA A 491 1.43 -13.70 -15.87
CA ALA A 491 1.89 -12.63 -16.75
C ALA A 491 3.31 -12.20 -16.38
N GLU A 492 4.17 -12.05 -17.38
CA GLU A 492 5.57 -11.64 -17.20
C GLU A 492 5.94 -10.48 -18.12
N GLY A 493 6.75 -9.55 -17.58
CA GLY A 493 7.31 -8.44 -18.35
C GLY A 493 8.78 -8.65 -18.64
N TYR A 494 9.20 -8.38 -19.88
CA TYR A 494 10.60 -8.50 -20.30
C TYR A 494 11.10 -7.22 -20.96
N ALA A 495 12.36 -6.91 -20.73
CA ALA A 495 13.07 -6.02 -21.66
C ALA A 495 13.05 -6.66 -23.04
N ALA A 496 12.48 -5.98 -24.04
CA ALA A 496 12.20 -6.61 -25.34
C ALA A 496 13.45 -7.22 -26.02
N GLY A 497 14.65 -6.70 -25.70
CA GLY A 497 15.92 -7.29 -26.17
C GLY A 497 16.25 -8.63 -25.55
N GLU A 498 15.82 -8.86 -24.29
CA GLU A 498 16.07 -10.13 -23.57
C GLU A 498 15.18 -11.27 -24.06
N MET A 499 14.14 -10.96 -24.85
CA MET A 499 13.27 -11.99 -25.41
C MET A 499 14.07 -13.10 -26.12
N LYS A 500 15.15 -12.76 -26.81
CA LYS A 500 16.03 -13.70 -27.55
C LYS A 500 16.85 -14.64 -26.63
N HIS A 501 16.95 -14.29 -25.36
CA HIS A 501 17.76 -15.04 -24.38
C HIS A 501 16.96 -16.03 -23.54
N GLY A 502 15.82 -16.49 -24.07
CA GLY A 502 14.99 -17.52 -23.43
C GLY A 502 13.50 -17.34 -23.68
N PRO A 503 12.89 -16.18 -23.32
CA PRO A 503 11.43 -15.99 -23.38
C PRO A 503 10.81 -16.20 -24.77
N ILE A 504 11.56 -16.06 -25.83
CA ILE A 504 11.09 -16.30 -27.21
C ILE A 504 10.62 -17.76 -27.43
N ALA A 505 11.09 -18.69 -26.60
CA ALA A 505 10.65 -20.08 -26.62
C ALA A 505 9.18 -20.27 -26.17
N LEU A 506 8.61 -19.27 -25.49
CA LEU A 506 7.23 -19.27 -25.02
C LEU A 506 6.25 -18.72 -26.06
N ILE A 507 6.76 -18.19 -27.20
CA ILE A 507 5.92 -17.54 -28.21
C ILE A 507 5.27 -18.61 -29.10
N ASP A 508 3.95 -18.64 -29.10
CA ASP A 508 3.09 -19.40 -29.98
C ASP A 508 1.79 -18.61 -30.26
N GLU A 509 0.80 -19.24 -30.88
CA GLU A 509 -0.48 -18.63 -31.25
C GLU A 509 -1.43 -18.42 -30.05
N ASP A 510 -1.21 -19.13 -28.95
CA ASP A 510 -2.05 -19.12 -27.75
C ASP A 510 -1.57 -18.09 -26.70
N VAL A 511 -0.33 -17.60 -26.81
CA VAL A 511 0.27 -16.65 -25.88
C VAL A 511 0.18 -15.20 -26.40
N PRO A 512 -0.75 -14.36 -25.86
CA PRO A 512 -0.80 -12.95 -26.20
C PRO A 512 0.46 -12.21 -25.74
N VAL A 513 0.96 -11.31 -26.60
CA VAL A 513 2.14 -10.48 -26.30
C VAL A 513 1.77 -9.01 -26.37
N VAL A 514 1.75 -8.33 -25.23
CA VAL A 514 1.51 -6.89 -25.14
C VAL A 514 2.82 -6.15 -25.33
N VAL A 515 2.92 -5.33 -26.36
CA VAL A 515 4.12 -4.56 -26.69
C VAL A 515 3.89 -3.08 -26.42
N VAL A 516 4.64 -2.51 -25.47
CA VAL A 516 4.61 -1.09 -25.13
C VAL A 516 5.73 -0.38 -25.85
N ALA A 517 5.41 0.41 -26.87
CA ALA A 517 6.40 1.05 -27.75
C ALA A 517 5.94 2.41 -28.25
N PRO A 518 6.14 3.50 -27.48
CA PRO A 518 6.03 4.87 -28.00
C PRO A 518 7.02 5.09 -29.14
N SER A 519 6.72 6.02 -30.05
CA SER A 519 7.63 6.37 -31.17
C SER A 519 8.79 7.25 -30.71
N ASP A 520 9.56 6.73 -29.75
CA ASP A 520 10.78 7.31 -29.23
C ASP A 520 12.03 6.80 -29.98
N GLU A 521 13.21 7.14 -29.50
CA GLU A 521 14.50 6.70 -30.07
C GLU A 521 14.72 5.18 -30.06
N LEU A 522 13.99 4.44 -29.19
CA LEU A 522 14.07 2.98 -29.05
C LEU A 522 13.02 2.25 -29.91
N PHE A 523 12.12 2.99 -30.56
CA PHE A 523 11.02 2.45 -31.34
C PHE A 523 11.47 1.39 -32.35
N GLU A 524 12.49 1.68 -33.18
CA GLU A 524 12.96 0.74 -34.20
C GLU A 524 13.47 -0.57 -33.60
N LYS A 525 14.07 -0.52 -32.43
CA LYS A 525 14.56 -1.71 -31.74
C LYS A 525 13.41 -2.56 -31.18
N THR A 526 12.39 -1.90 -30.65
CA THR A 526 11.18 -2.57 -30.17
C THR A 526 10.37 -3.12 -31.35
N ALA A 527 10.29 -2.37 -32.46
CA ALA A 527 9.65 -2.78 -33.70
C ALA A 527 10.24 -4.08 -34.28
N SER A 528 11.57 -4.21 -34.24
CA SER A 528 12.25 -5.44 -34.66
C SER A 528 11.84 -6.63 -33.76
N ASN A 529 11.77 -6.44 -32.44
CA ASN A 529 11.33 -7.51 -31.54
C ASN A 529 9.85 -7.88 -31.75
N LEU A 530 8.98 -6.90 -32.00
CA LEU A 530 7.58 -7.14 -32.35
C LEU A 530 7.47 -8.02 -33.60
N GLN A 531 8.25 -7.72 -34.66
CA GLN A 531 8.26 -8.53 -35.87
C GLN A 531 8.77 -9.96 -35.65
N GLU A 532 9.71 -10.15 -34.74
CA GLU A 532 10.22 -11.46 -34.34
C GLU A 532 9.16 -12.32 -33.62
N VAL A 533 8.31 -11.67 -32.79
CA VAL A 533 7.15 -12.32 -32.16
C VAL A 533 6.16 -12.77 -33.22
N ILE A 534 5.78 -11.87 -34.15
CA ILE A 534 4.83 -12.17 -35.22
C ILE A 534 5.34 -13.29 -36.12
N ALA A 535 6.64 -13.28 -36.46
CA ALA A 535 7.24 -14.32 -37.33
C ALA A 535 7.18 -15.74 -36.69
N ARG A 536 6.88 -15.85 -35.42
CA ARG A 536 6.69 -17.10 -34.67
C ARG A 536 5.24 -17.44 -34.38
N GLY A 537 4.31 -16.70 -35.00
CA GLY A 537 2.87 -16.89 -34.79
C GLY A 537 2.32 -16.16 -33.56
N GLY A 538 3.16 -15.43 -32.81
CA GLY A 538 2.71 -14.73 -31.61
C GLY A 538 1.68 -13.65 -31.90
N ARG A 539 0.65 -13.59 -31.07
CA ARG A 539 -0.44 -12.64 -31.18
C ARG A 539 -0.10 -11.33 -30.46
N VAL A 540 0.24 -10.30 -31.23
CA VAL A 540 0.70 -9.01 -30.68
C VAL A 540 -0.46 -8.05 -30.44
N ILE A 541 -0.53 -7.51 -29.20
CA ILE A 541 -1.33 -6.36 -28.81
C ILE A 541 -0.37 -5.17 -28.70
N PHE A 542 -0.52 -4.22 -29.61
CA PHE A 542 0.43 -3.13 -29.79
C PHE A 542 -0.08 -1.83 -29.17
N LEU A 543 0.58 -1.36 -28.12
CA LEU A 543 0.33 -0.07 -27.48
C LEU A 543 1.39 0.91 -27.97
N SER A 544 0.99 1.88 -28.80
CA SER A 544 1.89 2.88 -29.39
C SER A 544 1.16 4.21 -29.56
N ASP A 545 1.88 5.26 -29.87
CA ASP A 545 1.27 6.51 -30.30
C ASP A 545 0.81 6.43 -31.77
N ARG A 546 0.16 7.49 -32.25
CA ARG A 546 -0.37 7.55 -33.62
C ARG A 546 0.71 7.34 -34.70
N ALA A 547 1.94 7.87 -34.47
CA ALA A 547 3.05 7.72 -35.41
C ALA A 547 3.54 6.27 -35.48
N GLY A 548 3.72 5.61 -34.32
CA GLY A 548 4.10 4.21 -34.29
C GLY A 548 3.00 3.28 -34.80
N ALA A 549 1.72 3.55 -34.44
CA ALA A 549 0.58 2.82 -34.97
C ALA A 549 0.47 2.89 -36.49
N LYS A 550 0.72 4.05 -37.11
CA LYS A 550 0.75 4.20 -38.58
C LYS A 550 1.85 3.36 -39.23
N ARG A 551 2.95 3.11 -38.51
CA ARG A 551 4.12 2.39 -39.06
C ARG A 551 4.01 0.88 -38.97
N LEU A 552 3.41 0.37 -37.90
CA LEU A 552 3.41 -1.07 -37.58
C LEU A 552 2.04 -1.61 -37.15
N GLY A 553 1.04 -0.75 -37.01
CA GLY A 553 -0.25 -1.17 -36.46
C GLY A 553 -0.99 -2.23 -37.28
N ASP A 554 -0.77 -2.23 -38.60
CA ASP A 554 -1.32 -3.21 -39.56
C ASP A 554 -0.71 -4.61 -39.44
N LYS A 555 0.43 -4.74 -38.76
CA LYS A 555 1.11 -6.03 -38.53
C LYS A 555 0.72 -6.69 -37.24
N ALA A 556 0.26 -5.91 -36.27
CA ALA A 556 -0.21 -6.43 -34.96
C ALA A 556 -1.63 -6.97 -35.08
N ALA A 557 -2.00 -7.93 -34.24
CA ALA A 557 -3.36 -8.44 -34.15
C ALA A 557 -4.35 -7.33 -33.74
N VAL A 558 -3.93 -6.51 -32.76
CA VAL A 558 -4.68 -5.32 -32.32
C VAL A 558 -3.72 -4.19 -32.00
N THR A 559 -4.13 -2.95 -32.32
CA THR A 559 -3.36 -1.74 -32.04
C THR A 559 -4.20 -0.71 -31.30
N ILE A 560 -3.68 -0.17 -30.21
CA ILE A 560 -4.21 0.99 -29.49
C ILE A 560 -3.31 2.18 -29.77
N ALA A 561 -3.85 3.16 -30.50
CA ALA A 561 -3.12 4.37 -30.92
C ALA A 561 -3.33 5.50 -29.90
N LEU A 562 -2.39 5.65 -28.98
CA LEU A 562 -2.39 6.66 -27.93
C LEU A 562 -2.01 8.07 -28.46
N PRO A 563 -2.26 9.14 -27.66
CA PRO A 563 -1.80 10.47 -28.01
C PRO A 563 -0.26 10.54 -28.12
N GLU A 564 0.23 11.33 -29.07
CA GLU A 564 1.65 11.68 -29.16
C GLU A 564 2.02 12.65 -28.03
N VAL A 565 3.12 12.38 -27.33
CA VAL A 565 3.63 13.20 -26.22
C VAL A 565 5.16 13.20 -26.22
N ASP A 566 5.76 14.13 -25.48
CA ASP A 566 7.21 14.06 -25.24
C ASP A 566 7.55 12.70 -24.60
N PRO A 567 8.57 11.97 -25.12
CA PRO A 567 8.97 10.66 -24.60
C PRO A 567 9.26 10.65 -23.09
N PHE A 568 9.63 11.80 -22.53
CA PHE A 568 9.84 11.94 -21.09
C PHE A 568 8.59 11.62 -20.27
N VAL A 569 7.42 12.03 -20.70
CA VAL A 569 6.15 11.83 -19.99
C VAL A 569 5.38 10.59 -20.45
N ALA A 570 5.81 9.93 -21.52
CA ALA A 570 5.15 8.74 -22.06
C ALA A 570 4.89 7.65 -20.98
N PRO A 571 5.80 7.31 -20.04
CA PRO A 571 5.55 6.29 -19.03
C PRO A 571 4.30 6.56 -18.19
N ILE A 572 3.98 7.83 -17.89
CA ILE A 572 2.81 8.20 -17.08
C ILE A 572 1.53 7.84 -17.86
N LEU A 573 1.51 8.09 -19.17
CA LEU A 573 0.34 7.83 -20.01
C LEU A 573 0.16 6.37 -20.36
N TYR A 574 1.26 5.66 -20.67
CA TYR A 574 1.22 4.25 -21.03
C TYR A 574 0.90 3.31 -19.85
N ALA A 575 0.97 3.80 -18.62
CA ALA A 575 0.49 3.10 -17.44
C ALA A 575 -1.05 2.89 -17.48
N ILE A 576 -1.80 3.84 -18.01
CA ILE A 576 -3.26 3.82 -17.99
C ILE A 576 -3.85 2.67 -18.83
N PRO A 577 -3.47 2.46 -20.09
CA PRO A 577 -4.03 1.37 -20.89
C PRO A 577 -3.66 -0.03 -20.36
N VAL A 578 -2.49 -0.22 -19.77
CA VAL A 578 -2.16 -1.53 -19.17
C VAL A 578 -2.96 -1.79 -17.89
N GLN A 579 -3.30 -0.75 -17.13
CA GLN A 579 -4.21 -0.85 -15.98
C GLN A 579 -5.65 -1.19 -16.42
N LEU A 580 -6.16 -0.52 -17.47
CA LEU A 580 -7.48 -0.81 -18.04
C LEU A 580 -7.55 -2.24 -18.59
N LEU A 581 -6.49 -2.70 -19.27
CA LEU A 581 -6.41 -4.05 -19.79
C LEU A 581 -6.52 -5.09 -18.67
N ALA A 582 -5.75 -4.93 -17.60
CA ALA A 582 -5.80 -5.80 -16.45
C ALA A 582 -7.18 -5.77 -15.77
N TYR A 583 -7.76 -4.56 -15.60
CA TYR A 583 -9.08 -4.38 -15.01
C TYR A 583 -10.16 -5.14 -15.79
N HIS A 584 -10.26 -4.91 -17.10
CA HIS A 584 -11.30 -5.55 -17.92
C HIS A 584 -11.11 -7.07 -18.03
N THR A 585 -9.87 -7.54 -18.11
CA THR A 585 -9.56 -8.97 -18.08
C THR A 585 -10.05 -9.62 -16.77
N ALA A 586 -9.83 -8.98 -15.63
CA ALA A 586 -10.32 -9.45 -14.34
C ALA A 586 -11.87 -9.46 -14.28
N VAL A 587 -12.51 -8.44 -14.83
CA VAL A 587 -13.99 -8.37 -14.94
C VAL A 587 -14.53 -9.50 -15.82
N ALA A 588 -13.91 -9.76 -16.98
CA ALA A 588 -14.30 -10.85 -17.87
C ALA A 588 -14.17 -12.23 -17.20
N LYS A 589 -13.10 -12.43 -16.42
CA LYS A 589 -12.90 -13.65 -15.62
C LYS A 589 -13.82 -13.77 -14.39
N GLY A 590 -14.52 -12.70 -14.03
CA GLY A 590 -15.40 -12.69 -12.85
C GLY A 590 -14.66 -12.72 -11.51
N THR A 591 -13.39 -12.30 -11.48
CA THR A 591 -12.60 -12.21 -10.25
C THR A 591 -12.95 -10.95 -9.46
N ASP A 592 -12.60 -10.91 -8.16
CA ASP A 592 -12.79 -9.72 -7.34
C ASP A 592 -11.66 -8.71 -7.64
N VAL A 593 -12.01 -7.64 -8.34
CA VAL A 593 -11.05 -6.63 -8.80
C VAL A 593 -10.52 -5.76 -7.65
N ASP A 594 -11.42 -5.37 -6.73
CA ASP A 594 -11.06 -4.46 -5.63
C ASP A 594 -10.34 -5.18 -4.49
N GLN A 595 -10.66 -6.46 -4.27
CA GLN A 595 -10.13 -7.30 -3.20
C GLN A 595 -9.72 -8.69 -3.75
N PRO A 596 -8.68 -8.75 -4.57
CA PRO A 596 -8.22 -10.01 -5.17
C PRO A 596 -7.67 -10.95 -4.09
N ARG A 597 -7.87 -12.26 -4.31
CA ARG A 597 -7.43 -13.29 -3.34
C ARG A 597 -5.94 -13.17 -3.03
N ASN A 598 -5.58 -13.44 -1.77
CA ASN A 598 -4.18 -13.50 -1.31
C ASN A 598 -3.38 -12.19 -1.47
N LEU A 599 -4.05 -11.05 -1.62
CA LEU A 599 -3.40 -9.75 -1.68
C LEU A 599 -4.00 -8.78 -0.66
N ALA A 600 -3.17 -7.89 -0.15
CA ALA A 600 -3.57 -6.79 0.73
C ALA A 600 -3.04 -5.47 0.17
N LYS A 601 -3.76 -4.36 0.42
CA LYS A 601 -3.38 -3.03 -0.09
C LYS A 601 -2.01 -2.58 0.37
N SER A 602 -1.57 -2.98 1.56
CA SER A 602 -0.26 -2.65 2.11
C SER A 602 0.23 -3.78 3.00
N VAL A 603 1.51 -4.15 2.89
CA VAL A 603 2.15 -5.21 3.66
C VAL A 603 2.83 -4.58 4.88
N THR A 604 2.30 -4.84 6.08
CA THR A 604 2.82 -4.30 7.36
C THR A 604 3.36 -5.37 8.30
N VAL A 605 3.50 -6.58 7.81
CA VAL A 605 4.10 -7.72 8.51
C VAL A 605 5.12 -8.37 7.59
N GLU A 606 6.18 -8.92 8.17
CA GLU A 606 7.16 -9.76 7.47
C GLU A 606 6.71 -11.20 7.42
#